data_e035e0d121257cd01f8f522874f4a62a
#
_entry.id   e035e0d121257cd01f8f522874f4a62a
#
_cell.length_a   1.000
_cell.length_b   1.000
_cell.length_c   1.000
_cell.angle_alpha   90.00
_cell.angle_beta   90.00
_cell.angle_gamma   90.00
#
_symmetry.space_group_name_H-M   'P 1'
#
loop_
_entity.id
_entity.type
_entity.pdbx_description
1 polymer ?
#
loop_
_entity_poly.entity_id
_entity_poly.type
_entity_poly.pdbx_seq_one_letter_code
_entity_poly.pdbx_strand_id
1 'polypeptide(L)' 'MKCPKCEKELIWGGDHDYEDYGVEGDGIVSNNSCSNEECDVETVTIYTK' A
#
# COMPACT_ATOMS: atom_id res chain seq x y z
N MET A 1 4.87 1.42 8.90
CA MET A 1 4.17 0.16 8.57
C MET A 1 5.14 -0.85 7.99
N LYS A 2 4.92 -2.10 8.27
CA LYS A 2 5.81 -3.17 7.81
C LYS A 2 5.14 -4.11 6.82
N CYS A 3 5.94 -4.67 5.93
CA CYS A 3 5.46 -5.66 4.98
C CYS A 3 4.88 -6.87 5.74
N PRO A 4 3.67 -7.32 5.41
CA PRO A 4 3.03 -8.43 6.13
C PRO A 4 3.71 -9.78 5.90
N LYS A 5 4.59 -9.86 4.92
CA LYS A 5 5.27 -11.12 4.58
C LYS A 5 6.67 -11.22 5.16
N CYS A 6 7.47 -10.18 5.03
CA CYS A 6 8.88 -10.20 5.47
C CYS A 6 9.18 -9.30 6.65
N GLU A 7 8.20 -8.52 7.11
CA GLU A 7 8.31 -7.59 8.24
C GLU A 7 9.33 -6.46 8.07
N LYS A 8 9.81 -6.23 6.85
CA LYS A 8 10.65 -5.08 6.57
C LYS A 8 9.80 -3.83 6.40
N GLU A 9 10.41 -2.67 6.58
CA GLU A 9 9.71 -1.40 6.43
C GLU A 9 9.15 -1.24 5.03
N LEU A 10 7.92 -0.74 4.94
CA LEU A 10 7.33 -0.39 3.67
C LEU A 10 7.73 1.03 3.30
N ILE A 11 7.96 1.25 2.01
CA ILE A 11 8.25 2.57 1.46
C ILE A 11 6.94 3.17 0.99
N TRP A 12 6.56 4.31 1.56
CA TRP A 12 5.33 5.00 1.18
C TRP A 12 5.49 5.59 -0.22
N GLY A 13 4.55 5.27 -1.10
CA GLY A 13 4.59 5.71 -2.49
C GLY A 13 3.59 6.82 -2.82
N GLY A 14 2.63 7.07 -1.95
CA GLY A 14 1.64 8.12 -2.15
C GLY A 14 0.24 7.68 -1.76
N ASP A 15 -0.63 8.67 -1.52
CA ASP A 15 -2.03 8.42 -1.20
C ASP A 15 -2.91 8.89 -2.36
N HIS A 16 -4.01 8.20 -2.54
CA HIS A 16 -5.01 8.53 -3.58
C HIS A 16 -6.40 8.38 -3.00
N ASP A 17 -7.39 8.92 -3.69
CA ASP A 17 -8.79 8.78 -3.31
C ASP A 17 -9.35 7.46 -3.84
N TYR A 18 -10.43 6.97 -3.22
CA TYR A 18 -11.12 5.78 -3.69
C TYR A 18 -11.60 5.95 -5.14
N GLU A 19 -12.02 7.15 -5.50
CA GLU A 19 -12.50 7.46 -6.84
C GLU A 19 -11.44 7.19 -7.92
N ASP A 20 -10.18 7.46 -7.61
CA ASP A 20 -9.06 7.22 -8.53
C ASP A 20 -8.87 5.74 -8.82
N TYR A 21 -9.35 4.88 -7.92
CA TYR A 21 -9.23 3.44 -8.06
C TYR A 21 -10.54 2.77 -8.46
N GLY A 22 -11.59 3.54 -8.70
CA GLY A 22 -12.89 3.00 -9.06
C GLY A 22 -13.58 2.24 -7.92
N VAL A 23 -13.23 2.54 -6.69
CA VAL A 23 -13.81 1.90 -5.51
C VAL A 23 -14.94 2.77 -4.98
N GLU A 24 -16.07 2.15 -4.63
CA GLU A 24 -17.19 2.86 -4.05
C GLU A 24 -16.90 3.31 -2.62
N GLY A 25 -17.39 4.50 -2.27
CA GLY A 25 -17.24 5.05 -0.94
C GLY A 25 -16.21 6.16 -0.87
N ASP A 26 -15.96 6.63 0.34
CA ASP A 26 -14.99 7.68 0.60
C ASP A 26 -13.87 7.12 1.48
N GLY A 27 -12.64 7.47 1.16
CA GLY A 27 -11.49 7.04 1.93
C GLY A 27 -10.19 7.34 1.24
N ILE A 28 -9.14 6.78 1.77
CA ILE A 28 -7.77 6.98 1.24
C ILE A 28 -7.18 5.63 0.85
N VAL A 29 -6.53 5.61 -0.29
CA VAL A 29 -5.79 4.45 -0.78
C VAL A 29 -4.31 4.79 -0.69
N SER A 30 -3.59 4.09 0.16
CA SER A 30 -2.15 4.29 0.34
C SER A 30 -1.38 3.22 -0.42
N ASN A 31 -0.48 3.65 -1.28
CA ASN A 31 0.40 2.75 -2.02
C ASN A 31 1.75 2.66 -1.31
N ASN A 32 2.18 1.45 -1.03
CA ASN A 32 3.45 1.21 -0.36
C ASN A 32 4.20 0.12 -1.11
N SER A 33 5.51 0.15 -1.03
CA SER A 33 6.36 -0.87 -1.65
C SER A 33 7.23 -1.54 -0.60
N CYS A 34 7.48 -2.83 -0.77
CA CYS A 34 8.39 -3.55 0.12
C CYS A 34 9.84 -3.13 -0.16
N SER A 35 10.59 -2.85 0.89
CA SER A 35 11.99 -2.45 0.77
C SER A 35 12.94 -3.65 0.64
N ASN A 36 12.45 -4.87 0.82
CA ASN A 36 13.25 -6.07 0.74
C ASN A 36 13.23 -6.65 -0.68
N GLU A 37 14.37 -6.64 -1.36
CA GLU A 37 14.50 -7.14 -2.73
C GLU A 37 14.22 -8.65 -2.85
N GLU A 38 14.40 -9.38 -1.77
CA GLU A 38 14.16 -10.82 -1.75
C GLU A 38 12.71 -11.19 -1.45
N CYS A 39 11.88 -10.19 -1.15
CA CYS A 39 10.48 -10.41 -0.85
C CYS A 39 9.65 -10.48 -2.13
N ASP A 40 8.71 -11.41 -2.20
CA ASP A 40 7.82 -11.56 -3.35
C ASP A 40 6.76 -10.45 -3.43
N VAL A 41 6.57 -9.72 -2.35
CA VAL A 41 5.60 -8.63 -2.30
C VAL A 41 6.23 -7.37 -2.91
N GLU A 42 5.68 -6.90 -4.03
CA GLU A 42 6.16 -5.69 -4.70
C GLU A 42 5.44 -4.45 -4.20
N THR A 43 4.13 -4.55 -4.04
CA THR A 43 3.29 -3.41 -3.67
C THR A 43 2.25 -3.84 -2.63
N VAL A 44 2.05 -3.00 -1.64
CA VAL A 44 0.99 -3.19 -0.65
C VAL A 44 0.06 -1.98 -0.75
N THR A 45 -1.20 -2.22 -1.08
CA THR A 45 -2.20 -1.16 -1.17
C THR A 45 -3.11 -1.25 0.05
N ILE A 46 -3.22 -0.15 0.77
CA ILE A 46 -4.00 -0.09 2.01
C ILE A 46 -5.18 0.84 1.82
N TYR A 47 -6.38 0.34 2.09
CA TYR A 47 -7.61 1.09 1.98
C TYR A 47 -8.08 1.50 3.38
N THR A 48 -8.14 2.79 3.63
CA THR A 48 -8.62 3.33 4.91
C THR A 48 -9.77 4.30 4.69
N LYS A 49 -10.66 4.32 5.66
CA LYS A 49 -11.78 5.29 5.63
C LYS A 49 -11.53 6.43 6.60
#